data_26816ce8001055e50bec5cadae5f752f
#
_entry.id   26816ce8001055e50bec5cadae5f752f
#
_cell.length_a   1.000
_cell.length_b   1.000
_cell.length_c   1.000
_cell.angle_alpha   90.00
_cell.angle_beta   90.00
_cell.angle_gamma   90.00
#
_symmetry.space_group_name_H-M   'P 1'
#
loop_
_entity.id
_entity.type
_entity.pdbx_description
1 polymer ?
#
loop_
_entity_poly.entity_id
_entity_poly.type
_entity_poly.pdbx_seq_one_letter_code
_entity_poly.pdbx_strand_id
1 'polypeptide(L)'
;MQRWLCKAAVVVLAMVGTSLAAAPAKFDGEFVDKKILKGQGVFQFSVHQSGNALDIAFDAAYSDGHDATPDATGAGKVNGNTAQFTWKDSFGNTGTGTISLAGDDIVVSMKTVHVADSRCLAFYRQNMKLKRIGKSRALRSLPH
;
A
#
# COMPACT_ATOMS: atom_id res chain seq x y z
N MET A 1 -48.49 -24.55 -51.17
CA MET A 1 -47.26 -25.04 -50.51
C MET A 1 -46.61 -23.86 -49.88
N GLN A 2 -46.68 -23.77 -48.57
CA GLN A 2 -45.96 -22.75 -47.81
C GLN A 2 -44.61 -23.30 -47.45
N ARG A 3 -43.56 -22.62 -47.92
CA ARG A 3 -42.21 -22.87 -47.47
C ARG A 3 -41.98 -22.10 -46.18
N TRP A 4 -41.87 -22.80 -45.09
CA TRP A 4 -41.41 -22.22 -43.85
C TRP A 4 -39.91 -22.00 -43.92
N LEU A 5 -39.50 -20.78 -44.12
CA LEU A 5 -38.11 -20.38 -43.92
C LEU A 5 -37.89 -20.26 -42.43
N CYS A 6 -37.31 -21.27 -41.84
CA CYS A 6 -36.72 -21.14 -40.52
C CYS A 6 -35.56 -20.17 -40.61
N LYS A 7 -35.80 -18.92 -40.28
CA LYS A 7 -34.68 -18.00 -39.97
C LYS A 7 -34.10 -18.46 -38.67
N ALA A 8 -33.04 -19.20 -38.78
CA ALA A 8 -32.18 -19.43 -37.62
C ALA A 8 -31.61 -18.08 -37.20
N ALA A 9 -32.15 -17.52 -36.14
CA ALA A 9 -31.54 -16.38 -35.50
C ALA A 9 -30.25 -16.89 -34.86
N VAL A 10 -29.11 -16.61 -35.51
CA VAL A 10 -27.82 -16.79 -34.90
C VAL A 10 -27.70 -15.73 -33.81
N VAL A 11 -28.02 -16.10 -32.59
CA VAL A 11 -27.68 -15.29 -31.42
C VAL A 11 -26.19 -15.38 -31.27
N VAL A 12 -25.47 -14.42 -31.83
CA VAL A 12 -24.06 -14.22 -31.52
C VAL A 12 -24.04 -13.71 -30.10
N LEU A 13 -23.87 -14.61 -29.14
CA LEU A 13 -23.55 -14.23 -27.78
C LEU A 13 -22.13 -13.65 -27.84
N ALA A 14 -22.05 -12.32 -27.97
CA ALA A 14 -20.79 -11.64 -27.76
C ALA A 14 -20.42 -11.86 -26.30
N MET A 15 -19.53 -12.81 -26.05
CA MET A 15 -18.87 -12.90 -24.78
C MET A 15 -18.00 -11.65 -24.64
N VAL A 16 -18.56 -10.62 -24.03
CA VAL A 16 -17.77 -9.52 -23.51
C VAL A 16 -16.96 -10.12 -22.38
N GLY A 17 -15.77 -10.61 -22.73
CA GLY A 17 -14.81 -10.97 -21.71
C GLY A 17 -14.51 -9.71 -20.91
N THR A 18 -15.10 -9.60 -19.71
CA THR A 18 -14.61 -8.65 -18.74
C THR A 18 -13.20 -9.11 -18.37
N SER A 19 -12.21 -8.57 -19.10
CA SER A 19 -10.86 -8.65 -18.59
C SER A 19 -10.87 -7.93 -17.26
N LEU A 20 -10.66 -8.67 -16.18
CA LEU A 20 -10.30 -8.09 -14.90
C LEU A 20 -8.94 -7.42 -15.12
N ALA A 21 -8.99 -6.15 -15.59
CA ALA A 21 -7.79 -5.36 -15.64
C ALA A 21 -7.20 -5.33 -14.24
N ALA A 22 -5.92 -5.69 -14.12
CA ALA A 22 -5.20 -5.51 -12.86
C ALA A 22 -5.42 -4.08 -12.36
N ALA A 23 -5.67 -3.92 -11.07
CA ALA A 23 -5.84 -2.60 -10.48
C ALA A 23 -4.65 -1.72 -10.88
N PRO A 24 -4.87 -0.46 -11.28
CA PRO A 24 -3.76 0.46 -11.55
C PRO A 24 -2.80 0.49 -10.36
N ALA A 25 -1.50 0.51 -10.62
CA ALA A 25 -0.45 0.49 -9.59
C ALA A 25 -0.32 1.84 -8.86
N LYS A 26 -1.44 2.42 -8.40
CA LYS A 26 -1.54 3.77 -7.81
C LYS A 26 -0.84 3.90 -6.47
N PHE A 27 -0.74 2.79 -5.72
CA PHE A 27 -0.10 2.78 -4.41
C PHE A 27 1.41 2.52 -4.50
N ASP A 28 1.89 2.06 -5.65
CA ASP A 28 3.29 1.70 -5.83
C ASP A 28 4.19 2.92 -5.73
N GLY A 29 5.20 2.87 -4.90
CA GLY A 29 6.18 3.95 -4.78
C GLY A 29 6.88 4.03 -3.43
N GLU A 30 7.73 5.03 -3.34
CA GLU A 30 8.42 5.45 -2.13
C GLU A 30 7.81 6.76 -1.63
N PHE A 31 7.55 6.82 -0.33
CA PHE A 31 6.89 7.96 0.31
C PHE A 31 7.64 8.34 1.58
N VAL A 32 7.56 9.61 1.94
CA VAL A 32 8.24 10.11 3.14
C VAL A 32 7.40 11.16 3.86
N ASP A 33 7.44 11.12 5.19
CA ASP A 33 6.99 12.19 6.07
C ASP A 33 8.18 12.69 6.89
N LYS A 34 8.59 13.93 6.65
CA LYS A 34 9.66 14.63 7.39
C LYS A 34 9.10 15.58 8.45
N LYS A 35 7.78 15.68 8.57
CA LYS A 35 7.09 16.57 9.52
C LYS A 35 6.62 15.84 10.77
N ILE A 36 6.78 14.52 10.81
CA ILE A 36 6.43 13.71 11.98
C ILE A 36 7.19 14.20 13.22
N LEU A 37 6.56 14.14 14.38
CA LEU A 37 7.13 14.59 15.66
C LEU A 37 7.64 16.04 15.60
N LYS A 38 6.85 16.93 15.00
CA LYS A 38 7.21 18.36 14.83
C LYS A 38 8.52 18.56 14.07
N GLY A 39 8.81 17.71 13.09
CA GLY A 39 10.02 17.75 12.28
C GLY A 39 11.25 17.09 12.91
N GLN A 40 11.11 16.47 14.07
CA GLN A 40 12.21 15.78 14.75
C GLN A 40 12.41 14.34 14.27
N GLY A 41 11.45 13.81 13.50
CA GLY A 41 11.49 12.45 12.98
C GLY A 41 11.32 12.40 11.47
N VAL A 42 11.66 11.24 10.92
CA VAL A 42 11.43 10.87 9.52
C VAL A 42 10.74 9.52 9.49
N PHE A 43 9.70 9.40 8.68
CA PHE A 43 8.99 8.15 8.41
C PHE A 43 9.06 7.88 6.91
N GLN A 44 9.70 6.78 6.52
CA GLN A 44 9.78 6.34 5.13
C GLN A 44 8.89 5.12 4.93
N PHE A 45 8.15 5.10 3.84
CA PHE A 45 7.16 4.08 3.55
C PHE A 45 7.28 3.65 2.10
N SER A 46 7.53 2.36 1.90
CA SER A 46 7.72 1.75 0.60
C SER A 46 6.56 0.81 0.31
N VAL A 47 5.95 0.96 -0.85
CA VAL A 47 4.85 0.11 -1.30
C VAL A 47 5.19 -0.48 -2.65
N HIS A 48 5.13 -1.79 -2.76
CA HIS A 48 5.15 -2.51 -4.02
C HIS A 48 3.77 -3.11 -4.26
N GLN A 49 3.12 -2.71 -5.33
CA GLN A 49 1.79 -3.18 -5.71
C GLN A 49 1.88 -4.19 -6.85
N SER A 50 1.27 -5.36 -6.65
CA SER A 50 1.08 -6.39 -7.67
C SER A 50 -0.41 -6.74 -7.73
N GLY A 51 -1.11 -6.27 -8.76
CA GLY A 51 -2.57 -6.38 -8.81
C GLY A 51 -3.22 -5.65 -7.64
N ASN A 52 -4.00 -6.36 -6.83
CA ASN A 52 -4.60 -5.85 -5.60
C ASN A 52 -3.78 -6.14 -4.34
N ALA A 53 -2.64 -6.82 -4.47
CA ALA A 53 -1.77 -7.16 -3.36
C ALA A 53 -0.69 -6.09 -3.16
N LEU A 54 -0.39 -5.77 -1.91
CA LEU A 54 0.68 -4.86 -1.53
C LEU A 54 1.71 -5.58 -0.68
N ASP A 55 2.97 -5.35 -1.01
CA ASP A 55 4.11 -5.56 -0.12
C ASP A 55 4.54 -4.21 0.42
N ILE A 56 4.70 -4.13 1.73
CA ILE A 56 4.97 -2.88 2.43
C ILE A 56 6.24 -3.03 3.25
N ALA A 57 7.05 -2.00 3.23
CA ALA A 57 8.16 -1.83 4.14
C ALA A 57 8.18 -0.39 4.63
N PHE A 58 8.50 -0.19 5.90
CA PHE A 58 8.70 1.15 6.41
C PHE A 58 9.82 1.18 7.44
N ASP A 59 10.38 2.34 7.60
CA ASP A 59 11.35 2.64 8.64
C ASP A 59 11.11 4.04 9.18
N ALA A 60 11.43 4.22 10.44
CA ALA A 60 11.28 5.49 11.11
C ALA A 60 12.47 5.74 12.03
N ALA A 61 12.83 6.99 12.18
CA ALA A 61 13.93 7.39 13.05
C ALA A 61 13.76 8.85 13.50
N TYR A 62 14.31 9.17 14.65
CA TYR A 62 14.58 10.56 14.98
C TYR A 62 15.75 11.08 14.12
N SER A 63 15.67 12.34 13.71
CA SER A 63 16.65 12.94 12.79
C SER A 63 18.07 12.97 13.34
N ASP A 64 18.22 13.00 14.67
CA ASP A 64 19.50 12.94 15.37
C ASP A 64 19.94 11.51 15.71
N GLY A 65 19.14 10.50 15.35
CA GLY A 65 19.46 9.09 15.55
C GLY A 65 19.31 8.57 16.98
N HIS A 66 18.75 9.37 17.89
CA HIS A 66 18.50 8.88 19.25
C HIS A 66 17.31 7.93 19.31
N ASP A 67 17.22 7.16 20.40
CA ASP A 67 16.10 6.24 20.69
C ASP A 67 15.96 5.09 19.67
N ALA A 68 14.80 4.44 19.63
CA ALA A 68 14.56 3.32 18.75
C ALA A 68 14.38 3.76 17.28
N THR A 69 14.95 2.97 16.37
CA THR A 69 14.81 3.16 14.92
C THR A 69 14.16 1.93 14.31
N PRO A 70 12.82 1.80 14.39
CA PRO A 70 12.14 0.62 13.89
C PRO A 70 12.16 0.57 12.37
N ASP A 71 12.35 -0.64 11.83
CA ASP A 71 12.02 -0.99 10.47
C ASP A 71 10.98 -2.11 10.49
N ALA A 72 10.16 -2.18 9.45
CA ALA A 72 9.05 -3.10 9.43
C ALA A 72 8.75 -3.60 8.02
N THR A 73 8.09 -4.73 7.97
CA THR A 73 7.51 -5.28 6.75
C THR A 73 6.03 -5.54 6.98
N GLY A 74 5.28 -5.57 5.90
CA GLY A 74 3.86 -5.83 5.94
C GLY A 74 3.29 -6.25 4.61
N ALA A 75 2.04 -6.64 4.64
CA ALA A 75 1.28 -7.03 3.47
C ALA A 75 -0.12 -6.43 3.53
N GLY A 76 -0.65 -6.08 2.38
CA GLY A 76 -1.96 -5.45 2.30
C GLY A 76 -2.74 -5.78 1.04
N LYS A 77 -3.95 -5.26 0.99
CA LYS A 77 -4.87 -5.39 -0.14
C LYS A 77 -5.49 -4.05 -0.48
N VAL A 78 -5.56 -3.79 -1.78
CA VAL A 78 -6.22 -2.62 -2.35
C VAL A 78 -7.72 -2.85 -2.45
N ASN A 79 -8.48 -1.83 -2.08
CA ASN A 79 -9.92 -1.75 -2.31
C ASN A 79 -10.26 -0.33 -2.79
N GLY A 80 -10.37 -0.16 -4.11
CA GLY A 80 -10.61 1.15 -4.72
C GLY A 80 -9.45 2.12 -4.47
N ASN A 81 -9.73 3.24 -3.84
CA ASN A 81 -8.74 4.28 -3.51
C ASN A 81 -8.13 4.15 -2.12
N THR A 82 -8.40 3.04 -1.45
CA THR A 82 -7.86 2.72 -0.13
C THR A 82 -7.20 1.36 -0.14
N ALA A 83 -6.35 1.12 0.82
CA ALA A 83 -5.77 -0.19 1.07
C ALA A 83 -5.69 -0.43 2.57
N GLN A 84 -5.75 -1.69 2.95
CA GLN A 84 -5.56 -2.13 4.34
C GLN A 84 -4.33 -3.03 4.40
N PHE A 85 -3.56 -2.91 5.47
CA PHE A 85 -2.36 -3.72 5.64
C PHE A 85 -2.16 -4.14 7.10
N THR A 86 -1.37 -5.18 7.26
CA THR A 86 -0.81 -5.61 8.55
C THR A 86 0.69 -5.43 8.51
N TRP A 87 1.31 -5.24 9.65
CA TRP A 87 2.75 -4.98 9.75
C TRP A 87 3.35 -5.58 11.01
N LYS A 88 4.65 -5.82 10.94
CA LYS A 88 5.50 -6.23 12.07
C LYS A 88 6.83 -5.48 11.97
N ASP A 89 7.24 -4.86 13.07
CA ASP A 89 8.51 -4.16 13.14
C ASP A 89 9.65 -5.01 13.73
N SER A 90 10.85 -4.47 13.64
CA SER A 90 12.08 -5.11 14.13
C SER A 90 12.16 -5.23 15.65
N PHE A 91 11.28 -4.53 16.38
CA PHE A 91 11.19 -4.57 17.83
C PHE A 91 10.11 -5.51 18.35
N GLY A 92 9.41 -6.20 17.45
CA GLY A 92 8.35 -7.15 17.79
C GLY A 92 6.95 -6.55 17.96
N ASN A 93 6.78 -5.24 17.70
CA ASN A 93 5.45 -4.64 17.63
C ASN A 93 4.73 -5.11 16.37
N THR A 94 3.44 -5.31 16.46
CA THR A 94 2.59 -5.65 15.32
C THR A 94 1.37 -4.76 15.29
N GLY A 95 0.79 -4.61 14.12
CA GLY A 95 -0.41 -3.81 13.99
C GLY A 95 -1.06 -3.89 12.61
N THR A 96 -2.00 -3.01 12.43
CA THR A 96 -2.74 -2.81 11.19
C THR A 96 -2.60 -1.38 10.73
N GLY A 97 -2.99 -1.12 9.50
CA GLY A 97 -3.01 0.24 8.97
C GLY A 97 -3.90 0.36 7.75
N THR A 98 -4.13 1.60 7.37
CA THR A 98 -4.84 1.95 6.15
C THR A 98 -4.03 2.96 5.34
N ILE A 99 -4.16 2.87 4.04
CA ILE A 99 -3.56 3.81 3.10
C ILE A 99 -4.70 4.39 2.26
N SER A 100 -4.72 5.71 2.12
CA SER A 100 -5.62 6.41 1.21
C SER A 100 -4.83 7.22 0.20
N LEU A 101 -5.28 7.25 -1.05
CA LEU A 101 -4.68 8.10 -2.07
C LEU A 101 -5.04 9.57 -1.83
N ALA A 102 -4.08 10.46 -2.00
CA ALA A 102 -4.22 11.90 -1.91
C ALA A 102 -3.45 12.57 -3.07
N GLY A 103 -4.04 12.54 -4.28
CA GLY A 103 -3.32 12.89 -5.50
C GLY A 103 -2.17 11.90 -5.75
N ASP A 104 -0.96 12.42 -5.90
CA ASP A 104 0.26 11.60 -6.02
C ASP A 104 0.79 11.11 -4.68
N ASP A 105 0.29 11.66 -3.60
CA ASP A 105 0.70 11.34 -2.24
C ASP A 105 -0.23 10.33 -1.60
N ILE A 106 0.09 9.90 -0.40
CA ILE A 106 -0.74 8.99 0.39
C ILE A 106 -0.93 9.52 1.81
N VAL A 107 -2.04 9.10 2.41
CA VAL A 107 -2.29 9.26 3.85
C VAL A 107 -2.27 7.88 4.48
N VAL A 108 -1.43 7.69 5.48
CA VAL A 108 -1.28 6.43 6.21
C VAL A 108 -1.76 6.61 7.63
N SER A 109 -2.61 5.70 8.08
CA SER A 109 -3.03 5.61 9.47
C SER A 109 -2.62 4.26 10.03
N MET A 110 -1.95 4.25 11.17
CA MET A 110 -1.43 3.04 11.79
C MET A 110 -2.08 2.80 13.15
N LYS A 111 -2.31 1.54 13.46
CA LYS A 111 -2.80 1.08 14.76
C LYS A 111 -1.91 -0.06 15.24
N THR A 112 -1.32 0.08 16.41
CA THR A 112 -0.56 -0.99 17.05
C THR A 112 -1.52 -1.95 17.74
N VAL A 113 -1.39 -3.24 17.47
CA VAL A 113 -2.21 -4.31 18.07
C VAL A 113 -1.45 -4.98 19.21
N HIS A 114 -0.16 -5.27 19.00
CA HIS A 114 0.72 -5.81 20.04
C HIS A 114 1.92 -4.90 20.24
N VAL A 115 2.15 -4.48 21.47
CA VAL A 115 3.25 -3.62 21.87
C VAL A 115 4.32 -4.47 22.56
N ALA A 116 5.46 -4.65 21.89
CA ALA A 116 6.64 -5.26 22.49
C ALA A 116 7.63 -4.20 23.02
N ASP A 117 7.74 -3.09 22.31
CA ASP A 117 8.61 -1.96 22.68
C ASP A 117 7.87 -0.64 22.44
N SER A 118 7.53 0.04 23.52
CA SER A 118 6.73 1.27 23.47
C SER A 118 7.48 2.47 22.87
N ARG A 119 8.79 2.42 22.75
CA ARG A 119 9.60 3.52 22.17
C ARG A 119 9.28 3.77 20.70
N CYS A 120 8.81 2.74 19.97
CA CYS A 120 8.44 2.84 18.56
C CYS A 120 7.09 3.51 18.34
N LEU A 121 6.23 3.58 19.35
CA LEU A 121 4.84 4.00 19.19
C LEU A 121 4.70 5.47 18.78
N ALA A 122 5.69 6.29 19.05
CA ALA A 122 5.69 7.70 18.66
C ALA A 122 5.61 7.89 17.14
N PHE A 123 6.06 6.90 16.36
CA PHE A 123 6.04 6.94 14.90
C PHE A 123 4.74 6.41 14.30
N TYR A 124 3.95 5.65 15.03
CA TYR A 124 2.77 4.94 14.52
C TYR A 124 1.51 5.75 14.77
N ARG A 125 1.23 6.68 13.87
CA ARG A 125 0.21 7.71 14.04
C ARG A 125 -0.94 7.57 13.06
N GLN A 126 -2.02 8.29 13.34
CA GLN A 126 -3.16 8.43 12.45
C GLN A 126 -2.93 9.60 11.48
N ASN A 127 -3.46 9.47 10.26
CA ASN A 127 -3.49 10.53 9.26
C ASN A 127 -2.12 11.13 8.93
N MET A 128 -1.10 10.28 8.81
CA MET A 128 0.22 10.71 8.37
C MET A 128 0.18 11.00 6.87
N LYS A 129 0.54 12.23 6.48
CA LYS A 129 0.65 12.64 5.09
C LYS A 129 2.06 12.37 4.59
N LEU A 130 2.19 11.43 3.66
CA LEU A 130 3.47 11.04 3.10
C LEU A 130 3.55 11.50 1.64
N LYS A 131 4.64 12.16 1.30
CA LYS A 131 4.90 12.62 -0.07
C LYS A 131 5.61 11.53 -0.86
N ARG A 132 5.16 11.33 -2.09
CA ARG A 132 5.84 10.46 -3.04
C ARG A 132 7.20 11.05 -3.43
N ILE A 133 8.25 10.25 -3.30
CA ILE A 133 9.62 10.65 -3.64
C ILE A 133 10.23 9.80 -4.76
N GLY A 134 9.60 8.73 -5.17
CA GLY A 134 10.12 7.88 -6.22
C GLY A 134 9.32 6.61 -6.44
N LYS A 135 9.90 5.73 -7.25
CA LYS A 135 9.38 4.39 -7.53
C LYS A 135 9.75 3.43 -6.40
N SER A 136 8.98 2.36 -6.25
CA SER A 136 9.22 1.33 -5.24
C SER A 136 10.65 0.77 -5.30
N ARG A 137 11.31 0.70 -4.14
CA ARG A 137 12.66 0.10 -4.00
C ARG A 137 12.66 -1.40 -4.28
N ALA A 138 11.55 -2.09 -4.09
CA ALA A 138 11.45 -3.53 -4.33
C ALA A 138 11.82 -3.90 -5.78
N LEU A 139 11.63 -2.99 -6.74
CA LEU A 139 12.04 -3.17 -8.14
C LEU A 139 13.53 -2.93 -8.38
N ARG A 140 14.25 -2.31 -7.42
CA ARG A 140 15.68 -1.99 -7.56
C ARG A 140 16.60 -3.06 -6.98
N SER A 141 16.08 -3.94 -6.16
CA SER A 141 16.86 -4.95 -5.42
C SER A 141 16.84 -6.33 -6.05
N LEU A 142 16.33 -6.47 -7.27
CA LEU A 142 16.46 -7.72 -8.01
C LEU A 142 17.93 -7.87 -8.45
N PRO A 143 18.63 -8.93 -8.02
CA PRO A 143 19.98 -9.18 -8.50
C PRO A 143 19.95 -9.44 -10.02
N HIS A 144 20.83 -8.79 -10.73
CA HIS A 144 21.08 -9.02 -12.17
C HIS A 144 21.80 -10.34 -12.37
#